data_7521ba4c8bbf4e7318c67f6f63fcc646
#
_entry.id   7521ba4c8bbf4e7318c67f6f63fcc646
#
_cell.length_a   1.000
_cell.length_b   1.000
_cell.length_c   1.000
_cell.angle_alpha   90.00
_cell.angle_beta   90.00
_cell.angle_gamma   90.00
#
_symmetry.space_group_name_H-M   'P 1'
#
loop_
_entity.id
_entity.type
_entity.pdbx_description
1 polymer ?
#
loop_
_entity_poly.entity_id
_entity_poly.type
_entity_poly.pdbx_seq_one_letter_code
_entity_poly.pdbx_strand_id
1 'polypeptide(L)'
;MIILDTHIWVNWILIGDSGLTKPILAALNSQSSMAVSAISCFEISLLVKQRKLELPLTIDEWLQEALTGSGVNCLPVTCEISHLSVTLKDIHKDPADRIIIATAIIHDAMLASVDSVFPDYPELSGRLIAR
;
A
#
# COMPACT_ATOMS: atom_id res chain seq x y z
N MET A 1 -12.73 -2.71 3.31
CA MET A 1 -11.33 -3.05 3.02
C MET A 1 -10.48 -1.80 3.03
N ILE A 2 -9.31 -1.89 3.61
CA ILE A 2 -8.30 -0.83 3.54
C ILE A 2 -7.05 -1.37 2.84
N ILE A 3 -6.57 -0.62 1.86
CA ILE A 3 -5.33 -0.91 1.14
C ILE A 3 -4.23 -0.07 1.78
N LEU A 4 -3.11 -0.71 2.08
CA LEU A 4 -1.95 -0.05 2.67
C LEU A 4 -0.97 0.33 1.56
N ASP A 5 -0.56 1.59 1.53
CA ASP A 5 0.60 2.01 0.74
C ASP A 5 1.83 1.24 1.20
N THR A 6 2.79 1.05 0.33
CA THR A 6 3.99 0.23 0.60
C THR A 6 4.69 0.64 1.89
N HIS A 7 4.93 1.93 2.10
CA HIS A 7 5.62 2.41 3.30
C HIS A 7 4.80 2.20 4.58
N ILE A 8 3.47 2.33 4.49
CA ILE A 8 2.59 2.06 5.62
C ILE A 8 2.69 0.58 6.01
N TRP A 9 2.62 -0.30 5.04
CA TRP A 9 2.72 -1.75 5.27
C TRP A 9 4.05 -2.13 5.90
N VAL A 10 5.17 -1.68 5.33
CA VAL A 10 6.51 -1.97 5.84
C VAL A 10 6.67 -1.47 7.27
N ASN A 11 6.29 -0.22 7.55
CA ASN A 11 6.42 0.35 8.88
C ASN A 11 5.58 -0.40 9.91
N TRP A 12 4.36 -0.78 9.55
CA TRP A 12 3.50 -1.53 10.44
C TRP A 12 4.08 -2.91 10.78
N ILE A 13 4.58 -3.63 9.77
CA ILE A 13 5.16 -4.95 10.01
C ILE A 13 6.46 -4.88 10.81
N LEU A 14 7.34 -3.91 10.51
CA LEU A 14 8.65 -3.81 11.17
C LEU A 14 8.58 -3.19 12.57
N ILE A 15 7.70 -2.23 12.78
CA ILE A 15 7.65 -1.42 14.01
C ILE A 15 6.43 -1.80 14.85
N GLY A 16 5.32 -2.18 14.22
CA GLY A 16 4.04 -2.42 14.87
C GLY A 16 3.16 -1.17 14.85
N ASP A 17 2.13 -1.17 15.70
CA ASP A 17 1.14 -0.11 15.73
C ASP A 17 1.74 1.28 15.96
N SER A 18 2.81 1.38 16.72
CA SER A 18 3.48 2.64 17.00
C SER A 18 4.16 3.25 15.77
N GLY A 19 4.37 2.48 14.71
CA GLY A 19 4.89 2.97 13.43
C GLY A 19 3.84 3.70 12.58
N LEU A 20 2.59 3.75 13.02
CA LEU A 20 1.47 4.33 12.29
C LEU A 20 1.00 5.63 12.94
N THR A 21 0.43 6.53 12.12
CA THR A 21 -0.26 7.70 12.65
C THR A 21 -1.59 7.26 13.30
N LYS A 22 -2.12 8.10 14.20
CA LYS A 22 -3.37 7.78 14.88
C LYS A 22 -4.55 7.56 13.92
N PRO A 23 -4.76 8.39 12.89
CA PRO A 23 -5.86 8.16 11.95
C PRO A 23 -5.73 6.85 11.19
N ILE A 24 -4.51 6.47 10.78
CA ILE A 24 -4.29 5.22 10.06
C ILE A 24 -4.52 4.02 10.98
N LEU A 25 -4.00 4.06 12.20
CA LEU A 25 -4.23 2.99 13.17
C LEU A 25 -5.72 2.81 13.47
N ALA A 26 -6.44 3.91 13.67
CA ALA A 26 -7.88 3.86 13.88
C ALA A 26 -8.62 3.24 12.69
N ALA A 27 -8.21 3.57 11.48
CA ALA A 27 -8.78 3.00 10.26
C ALA A 27 -8.52 1.50 10.16
N LEU A 28 -7.30 1.05 10.46
CA LEU A 28 -6.96 -0.38 10.47
C LEU A 28 -7.84 -1.15 11.46
N ASN A 29 -8.06 -0.59 12.64
CA ASN A 29 -8.86 -1.24 13.68
C ASN A 29 -10.35 -1.28 13.35
N SER A 30 -10.83 -0.39 12.48
CA SER A 30 -12.24 -0.30 12.11
C SER A 30 -12.61 -1.06 10.83
N GLN A 31 -11.63 -1.45 10.01
CA GLN A 31 -11.88 -2.14 8.74
C GLN A 31 -11.93 -3.65 8.95
N SER A 32 -12.76 -4.32 8.12
CA SER A 32 -12.93 -5.77 8.18
C SER A 32 -11.75 -6.53 7.54
N SER A 33 -11.01 -5.90 6.65
CA SER A 33 -9.90 -6.54 5.96
C SER A 33 -8.83 -5.54 5.54
N MET A 34 -7.61 -6.02 5.49
CA MET A 34 -6.44 -5.27 5.04
C MET A 34 -5.86 -5.93 3.80
N ALA A 35 -5.34 -5.10 2.89
CA ALA A 35 -4.72 -5.59 1.67
C ALA A 35 -3.57 -4.68 1.24
N VAL A 36 -2.71 -5.23 0.40
CA VAL A 36 -1.70 -4.48 -0.35
C VAL A 36 -1.81 -4.86 -1.81
N SER A 37 -1.37 -3.98 -2.69
CA SER A 37 -1.19 -4.33 -4.10
C SER A 37 0.03 -5.24 -4.26
N ALA A 38 -0.03 -6.18 -5.19
CA ALA A 38 1.14 -7.00 -5.55
C ALA A 38 2.33 -6.14 -5.98
N ILE A 39 2.10 -4.92 -6.47
CA ILE A 39 3.20 -4.00 -6.81
C ILE A 39 4.03 -3.62 -5.58
N SER A 40 3.44 -3.62 -4.39
CA SER A 40 4.19 -3.38 -3.16
C SER A 40 5.20 -4.48 -2.87
N CYS A 41 4.87 -5.73 -3.19
CA CYS A 41 5.83 -6.83 -3.09
C CYS A 41 7.02 -6.62 -4.02
N PHE A 42 6.77 -6.15 -5.23
CA PHE A 42 7.83 -5.79 -6.19
C PHE A 42 8.71 -4.67 -5.63
N GLU A 43 8.10 -3.60 -5.12
CA GLU A 43 8.86 -2.47 -4.56
C GLU A 43 9.77 -2.89 -3.42
N ILE A 44 9.26 -3.70 -2.49
CA ILE A 44 10.05 -4.18 -1.35
C ILE A 44 11.19 -5.06 -1.83
N SER A 45 10.92 -6.00 -2.74
CA SER A 45 11.95 -6.87 -3.29
C SER A 45 13.06 -6.08 -3.98
N LEU A 46 12.69 -5.02 -4.70
CA LEU A 46 13.64 -4.14 -5.37
C LEU A 46 14.48 -3.34 -4.36
N LEU A 47 13.85 -2.80 -3.31
CA LEU A 47 14.55 -2.05 -2.27
C LEU A 47 15.57 -2.93 -1.53
N VAL A 48 15.21 -4.18 -1.24
CA VAL A 48 16.13 -5.13 -0.61
C VAL A 48 17.30 -5.45 -1.54
N LYS A 49 17.02 -5.70 -2.82
CA LYS A 49 18.05 -5.96 -3.82
C LYS A 49 19.02 -4.78 -3.96
N GLN A 50 18.51 -3.56 -3.90
CA GLN A 50 19.30 -2.33 -3.99
C GLN A 50 19.97 -1.94 -2.68
N ARG A 51 19.82 -2.75 -1.63
CA ARG A 51 20.35 -2.48 -0.28
C ARG A 51 19.86 -1.16 0.34
N LYS A 52 18.64 -0.76 -0.03
CA LYS A 52 17.95 0.42 0.52
C LYS A 52 17.00 0.07 1.66
N LEU A 53 16.74 -1.21 1.86
CA LEU A 53 15.89 -1.73 2.92
C LEU A 53 16.51 -3.03 3.45
N GLU A 54 16.68 -3.11 4.77
CA GLU A 54 17.09 -4.34 5.45
C GLU A 54 15.91 -4.95 6.16
N LEU A 55 15.70 -6.24 5.96
CA LEU A 55 14.66 -6.99 6.63
C LEU A 55 15.28 -8.00 7.61
N PRO A 56 14.56 -8.31 8.73
CA PRO A 56 15.08 -9.26 9.72
C PRO A 56 15.03 -10.73 9.25
N LEU A 57 14.39 -10.99 8.10
CA LEU A 57 14.20 -12.31 7.50
C LEU A 57 14.64 -12.26 6.04
N THR A 58 14.75 -13.44 5.40
CA THR A 58 14.85 -13.48 3.95
C THR A 58 13.59 -12.86 3.34
N ILE A 59 13.69 -12.39 2.09
CA ILE A 59 12.55 -11.74 1.44
C ILE A 59 11.34 -12.68 1.34
N ASP A 60 11.56 -13.95 1.05
CA ASP A 60 10.47 -14.94 0.97
C ASP A 60 9.78 -15.13 2.32
N GLU A 61 10.56 -15.28 3.37
CA GLU A 61 10.04 -15.43 4.73
C GLU A 61 9.31 -14.16 5.19
N TRP A 62 9.89 -12.99 4.90
CA TRP A 62 9.27 -11.73 5.29
C TRP A 62 7.94 -11.51 4.59
N LEU A 63 7.86 -11.79 3.28
CA LEU A 63 6.62 -11.65 2.52
C LEU A 63 5.53 -12.58 3.07
N GLN A 64 5.88 -13.81 3.43
CA GLN A 64 4.92 -14.73 4.00
C GLN A 64 4.37 -14.22 5.35
N GLU A 65 5.24 -13.73 6.23
CA GLU A 65 4.84 -13.17 7.52
C GLU A 65 4.06 -11.87 7.35
N ALA A 66 4.45 -11.01 6.43
CA ALA A 66 3.84 -9.70 6.22
C ALA A 66 2.51 -9.78 5.46
N LEU A 67 2.23 -10.89 4.82
CA LEU A 67 0.95 -11.15 4.14
C LEU A 67 0.12 -12.12 4.99
N THR A 68 0.20 -13.40 4.75
CA THR A 68 -0.62 -14.40 5.43
C THR A 68 -0.43 -14.36 6.94
N GLY A 69 0.80 -14.25 7.42
CA GLY A 69 1.11 -14.20 8.86
C GLY A 69 0.52 -12.99 9.58
N SER A 70 0.22 -11.91 8.86
CA SER A 70 -0.33 -10.67 9.43
C SER A 70 -1.76 -10.39 8.98
N GLY A 71 -2.40 -11.32 8.30
CA GLY A 71 -3.77 -11.17 7.83
C GLY A 71 -3.94 -10.13 6.74
N VAL A 72 -2.90 -9.90 5.94
CA VAL A 72 -2.91 -8.95 4.82
C VAL A 72 -3.10 -9.70 3.52
N ASN A 73 -4.10 -9.33 2.74
CA ASN A 73 -4.35 -9.90 1.43
C ASN A 73 -3.46 -9.23 0.37
N CYS A 74 -2.93 -10.01 -0.56
CA CYS A 74 -2.20 -9.50 -1.70
C CYS A 74 -3.14 -9.43 -2.91
N LEU A 75 -3.40 -8.24 -3.41
CA LEU A 75 -4.29 -8.03 -4.56
C LEU A 75 -3.48 -8.00 -5.85
N PRO A 76 -3.88 -8.77 -6.87
CA PRO A 76 -3.15 -8.81 -8.13
C PRO A 76 -3.24 -7.49 -8.88
N VAL A 77 -2.22 -7.18 -9.66
CA VAL A 77 -2.23 -6.06 -10.61
C VAL A 77 -2.88 -6.59 -11.90
N THR A 78 -4.17 -6.33 -12.05
CA THR A 78 -4.94 -6.77 -13.20
C THR A 78 -4.74 -5.84 -14.40
N CYS A 79 -5.18 -6.28 -15.57
CA CYS A 79 -5.20 -5.44 -16.77
C CYS A 79 -6.03 -4.16 -16.53
N GLU A 80 -7.18 -4.29 -15.88
CA GLU A 80 -8.06 -3.16 -15.57
C GLU A 80 -7.36 -2.15 -14.66
N ILE A 81 -6.69 -2.60 -13.60
CA ILE A 81 -5.93 -1.74 -12.69
C ILE A 81 -4.78 -1.06 -13.43
N SER A 82 -4.04 -1.80 -14.24
CA SER A 82 -2.91 -1.26 -15.02
C SER A 82 -3.38 -0.16 -15.97
N HIS A 83 -4.48 -0.39 -16.68
CA HIS A 83 -5.04 0.60 -17.59
C HIS A 83 -5.52 1.84 -16.84
N LEU A 84 -6.27 1.66 -15.77
CA LEU A 84 -6.75 2.78 -14.96
C LEU A 84 -5.60 3.63 -14.44
N SER A 85 -4.50 3.00 -14.00
CA SER A 85 -3.36 3.73 -13.44
C SER A 85 -2.78 4.77 -14.42
N VAL A 86 -2.86 4.51 -15.71
CA VAL A 86 -2.39 5.42 -16.75
C VAL A 86 -3.37 6.58 -16.98
N THR A 87 -4.65 6.38 -16.72
CA THR A 87 -5.69 7.39 -16.95
C THR A 87 -5.88 8.36 -15.78
N LEU A 88 -5.25 8.10 -14.63
CA LEU A 88 -5.33 9.00 -13.48
C LEU A 88 -4.72 10.37 -13.83
N LYS A 89 -5.17 11.41 -13.12
CA LYS A 89 -4.63 12.74 -13.30
C LYS A 89 -3.09 12.72 -13.17
N ASP A 90 -2.41 13.51 -14.02
CA ASP A 90 -0.94 13.52 -14.05
C ASP A 90 -0.37 14.35 -12.89
N ILE A 91 -0.34 13.76 -11.70
CA ILE A 91 0.18 14.39 -10.48
C ILE A 91 1.51 13.76 -10.09
N HIS A 92 1.56 12.42 -10.01
CA HIS A 92 2.75 11.68 -9.65
C HIS A 92 3.20 10.83 -10.83
N LYS A 93 4.52 10.74 -11.04
CA LYS A 93 5.09 9.96 -12.14
C LYS A 93 5.46 8.54 -11.74
N ASP A 94 5.48 8.22 -10.46
CA ASP A 94 5.84 6.89 -9.98
C ASP A 94 4.76 5.87 -10.38
N PRO A 95 5.08 4.91 -11.27
CA PRO A 95 4.09 3.94 -11.72
C PRO A 95 3.53 3.07 -10.59
N ALA A 96 4.35 2.72 -9.61
CA ALA A 96 3.90 1.89 -8.49
C ALA A 96 2.84 2.60 -7.66
N ASP A 97 3.02 3.89 -7.35
CA ASP A 97 2.05 4.69 -6.62
C ASP A 97 0.73 4.80 -7.38
N ARG A 98 0.80 5.03 -8.69
CA ARG A 98 -0.39 5.11 -9.55
C ARG A 98 -1.15 3.77 -9.58
N ILE A 99 -0.45 2.66 -9.60
CA ILE A 99 -1.05 1.32 -9.53
C ILE A 99 -1.74 1.09 -8.18
N ILE A 100 -1.14 1.54 -7.09
CA ILE A 100 -1.74 1.43 -5.76
C ILE A 100 -3.04 2.24 -5.70
N ILE A 101 -3.05 3.47 -6.22
CA ILE A 101 -4.24 4.31 -6.28
C ILE A 101 -5.34 3.63 -7.12
N ALA A 102 -4.99 3.14 -8.30
CA ALA A 102 -5.92 2.45 -9.18
C ALA A 102 -6.51 1.21 -8.50
N THR A 103 -5.70 0.49 -7.73
CA THR A 103 -6.16 -0.69 -6.99
C THR A 103 -7.24 -0.31 -5.98
N ALA A 104 -7.04 0.79 -5.25
CA ALA A 104 -8.04 1.26 -4.29
C ALA A 104 -9.35 1.65 -4.97
N ILE A 105 -9.28 2.29 -6.12
CA ILE A 105 -10.47 2.70 -6.89
C ILE A 105 -11.24 1.47 -7.39
N ILE A 106 -10.56 0.52 -8.02
CA ILE A 106 -11.18 -0.69 -8.58
C ILE A 106 -11.85 -1.53 -7.51
N HIS A 107 -11.24 -1.65 -6.34
CA HIS A 107 -11.79 -2.42 -5.22
C HIS A 107 -12.77 -1.61 -4.36
N ASP A 108 -13.01 -0.35 -4.70
CA ASP A 108 -13.82 0.57 -3.88
C ASP A 108 -13.38 0.55 -2.41
N ALA A 109 -12.08 0.62 -2.20
CA ALA A 109 -11.45 0.48 -0.89
C ALA A 109 -10.92 1.83 -0.39
N MET A 110 -10.73 1.91 0.92
CA MET A 110 -9.96 3.00 1.53
C MET A 110 -8.47 2.78 1.25
N LEU A 111 -7.71 3.85 1.20
CA LEU A 111 -6.26 3.82 0.98
C LEU A 111 -5.55 4.58 2.11
N ALA A 112 -4.64 3.89 2.80
CA ALA A 112 -3.81 4.49 3.84
C ALA A 112 -2.45 4.88 3.28
N SER A 113 -2.10 6.16 3.33
CA SER A 113 -0.82 6.67 2.87
C SER A 113 -0.47 7.97 3.58
N VAL A 114 0.83 8.18 3.82
CA VAL A 114 1.36 9.46 4.31
C VAL A 114 2.11 10.22 3.22
N ASP A 115 2.07 9.74 1.98
CA ASP A 115 2.68 10.42 0.85
C ASP A 115 1.99 11.78 0.64
N SER A 116 2.78 12.85 0.61
CA SER A 116 2.28 14.23 0.52
C SER A 116 1.62 14.54 -0.83
N VAL A 117 1.86 13.72 -1.85
CA VAL A 117 1.31 13.91 -3.20
C VAL A 117 -0.07 13.27 -3.35
N PHE A 118 -0.37 12.22 -2.59
CA PHE A 118 -1.64 11.49 -2.70
C PHE A 118 -2.88 12.38 -2.48
N PRO A 119 -2.89 13.33 -1.52
CA PRO A 119 -4.05 14.20 -1.37
C PRO A 119 -4.38 15.06 -2.59
N ASP A 120 -3.43 15.25 -3.50
CA ASP A 120 -3.64 16.03 -4.72
C ASP A 120 -4.45 15.28 -5.79
N TYR A 121 -4.65 13.97 -5.63
CA TYR A 121 -5.45 13.17 -6.56
C TYR A 121 -6.94 13.33 -6.27
N PRO A 122 -7.72 13.96 -7.16
CA PRO A 122 -9.16 14.09 -6.97
C PRO A 122 -9.86 12.72 -6.95
N GLU A 123 -9.28 11.72 -7.60
CA GLU A 123 -9.80 10.36 -7.64
C GLU A 123 -9.78 9.67 -6.26
N LEU A 124 -8.96 10.17 -5.33
CA LEU A 124 -8.87 9.64 -3.96
C LEU A 124 -9.82 10.36 -2.98
N SER A 125 -10.62 11.30 -3.46
CA SER A 125 -11.58 12.01 -2.59
C SER A 125 -12.52 11.01 -1.91
N GLY A 126 -12.60 11.10 -0.58
CA GLY A 126 -13.46 10.23 0.21
C GLY A 126 -12.91 8.84 0.50
N ARG A 127 -11.71 8.49 -0.02
CA ARG A 127 -11.12 7.18 0.25
C ARG A 127 -9.70 7.23 0.83
N LEU A 128 -9.04 8.37 0.81
CA LEU A 128 -7.68 8.49 1.36
C LEU A 128 -7.73 8.70 2.87
N ILE A 129 -6.96 7.90 3.59
CA ILE A 129 -6.67 8.10 5.00
C ILE A 129 -5.21 8.55 5.07
N ALA A 130 -5.02 9.81 5.38
CA ALA A 130 -3.72 10.45 5.48
C ALA A 130 -3.34 10.67 6.95
N ARG A 131 -2.42 11.57 7.20
CA ARG A 131 -1.96 11.88 8.56
C ARG A 131 -3.05 12.41 9.46
#